data_f424ad018ddd29b36f365e01e5dc2a61
#
_entry.id   f424ad018ddd29b36f365e01e5dc2a61
#
_cell.length_a   1.000
_cell.length_b   1.000
_cell.length_c   1.000
_cell.angle_alpha   90.00
_cell.angle_beta   90.00
_cell.angle_gamma   90.00
#
_symmetry.space_group_name_H-M   'P 1'
#
loop_
_entity.id
_entity.type
_entity.pdbx_description
1 polymer ?
#
loop_
_entity_poly.entity_id
_entity_poly.type
_entity_poly.pdbx_seq_one_letter_code
_entity_poly.pdbx_strand_id
1 'polypeptide(L)'
;PVMFVVQVGSLLTTALWLQAVLGRGEAPAGFIGAVAVWLWFTVLFANFSEALAEGRGKAQAESLRKARQDTPAKRLRGQANTVEVARVNIETISSTQLRKDDLYLVEANEILPADGEIVSGIASVDESAVTGESAPVVREAGGDRSAVTGGTRLLSDWLIVRVSAEPGQGFLDRMI
;
A
#
# COMPACT_ATOMS: atom_id res chain seq x y z
N PRO A 1 22.66 6.30 9.83
CA PRO A 1 24.05 6.53 10.27
C PRO A 1 24.40 8.03 10.28
N VAL A 2 24.03 8.82 9.26
CA VAL A 2 24.38 10.25 9.18
C VAL A 2 23.76 11.04 10.33
N MET A 3 22.50 10.80 10.66
CA MET A 3 21.80 11.49 11.76
C MET A 3 22.45 11.24 13.12
N PHE A 4 22.96 10.03 13.35
CA PHE A 4 23.71 9.70 14.57
C PHE A 4 24.95 10.58 14.72
N VAL A 5 25.70 10.80 13.64
CA VAL A 5 26.90 11.66 13.65
C VAL A 5 26.53 13.09 14.00
N VAL A 6 25.44 13.63 13.42
CA VAL A 6 24.97 15.00 13.72
C VAL A 6 24.51 15.11 15.18
N GLN A 7 23.82 14.10 15.73
CA GLN A 7 23.40 14.09 17.13
C GLN A 7 24.61 14.09 18.07
N VAL A 8 25.61 13.24 17.82
CA VAL A 8 26.85 13.24 18.59
C VAL A 8 27.58 14.57 18.50
N GLY A 9 27.64 15.17 17.30
CA GLY A 9 28.21 16.52 17.08
C GLY A 9 27.46 17.58 17.85
N SER A 10 26.13 17.55 17.90
CA SER A 10 25.31 18.50 18.67
C SER A 10 25.60 18.42 20.17
N LEU A 11 25.72 17.21 20.71
CA LEU A 11 26.04 16.99 22.13
C LEU A 11 27.45 17.50 22.47
N LEU A 12 28.45 17.19 21.64
CA LEU A 12 29.82 17.65 21.82
C LEU A 12 29.92 19.18 21.77
N THR A 13 29.26 19.80 20.76
CA THR A 13 29.27 21.27 20.62
C THR A 13 28.53 21.92 21.78
N THR A 14 27.49 21.32 22.32
CA THR A 14 26.80 21.80 23.53
C THR A 14 27.71 21.76 24.75
N ALA A 15 28.50 20.68 24.92
CA ALA A 15 29.47 20.54 25.99
C ALA A 15 30.58 21.59 25.89
N LEU A 16 31.10 21.87 24.67
CA LEU A 16 32.08 22.90 24.40
C LEU A 16 31.53 24.31 24.68
N TRP A 17 30.26 24.54 24.35
CA TRP A 17 29.59 25.80 24.68
C TRP A 17 29.50 26.02 26.19
N LEU A 18 29.13 25.01 26.95
CA LEU A 18 29.11 25.10 28.43
C LEU A 18 30.48 25.40 28.99
N GLN A 19 31.56 24.78 28.48
CA GLN A 19 32.94 25.09 28.88
C GLN A 19 33.31 26.54 28.56
N ALA A 20 32.92 27.04 27.39
CA ALA A 20 33.20 28.43 26.99
C ALA A 20 32.48 29.45 27.89
N VAL A 21 31.21 29.18 28.27
CA VAL A 21 30.43 30.01 29.21
C VAL A 21 31.07 30.04 30.60
N LEU A 22 31.66 28.93 31.03
CA LEU A 22 32.40 28.84 32.32
C LEU A 22 33.81 29.47 32.28
N GLY A 23 34.17 30.16 31.20
CA GLY A 23 35.45 30.82 31.03
C GLY A 23 36.66 29.90 30.80
N ARG A 24 36.39 28.64 30.37
CA ARG A 24 37.42 27.58 30.14
C ARG A 24 37.60 27.29 28.63
N GLY A 25 36.93 28.03 27.75
CA GLY A 25 36.96 27.81 26.29
C GLY A 25 37.94 28.76 25.60
N GLU A 26 38.56 28.30 24.51
CA GLU A 26 39.46 29.10 23.65
C GLU A 26 38.70 30.00 22.64
N ALA A 27 37.43 29.65 22.32
CA ALA A 27 36.61 30.36 21.35
C ALA A 27 35.47 31.14 22.03
N PRO A 28 34.94 32.22 21.37
CA PRO A 28 33.83 33.00 21.90
C PRO A 28 32.58 32.18 22.13
N ALA A 29 32.05 32.18 23.37
CA ALA A 29 30.87 31.41 23.76
C ALA A 29 29.64 31.65 22.85
N GLY A 30 29.48 32.92 22.36
CA GLY A 30 28.40 33.27 21.44
C GLY A 30 28.46 32.53 20.10
N PHE A 31 29.67 32.36 19.55
CA PHE A 31 29.84 31.60 18.30
C PHE A 31 29.53 30.10 18.47
N ILE A 32 30.10 29.46 19.48
CA ILE A 32 29.90 28.04 19.78
C ILE A 32 28.41 27.81 20.07
N GLY A 33 27.76 28.71 20.82
CA GLY A 33 26.31 28.63 21.10
C GLY A 33 25.46 28.73 19.84
N ALA A 34 25.77 29.60 18.91
CA ALA A 34 25.07 29.73 17.64
C ALA A 34 25.19 28.44 16.81
N VAL A 35 26.39 27.85 16.76
CA VAL A 35 26.60 26.54 16.06
C VAL A 35 25.82 25.42 16.75
N ALA A 36 25.82 25.37 18.07
CA ALA A 36 25.06 24.34 18.82
C ALA A 36 23.55 24.45 18.54
N VAL A 37 22.99 25.67 18.58
CA VAL A 37 21.55 25.89 18.25
C VAL A 37 21.25 25.47 16.81
N TRP A 38 22.11 25.78 15.85
CA TRP A 38 21.94 25.40 14.47
C TRP A 38 21.95 23.89 14.29
N LEU A 39 22.87 23.17 14.94
CA LEU A 39 22.93 21.71 14.89
C LEU A 39 21.69 21.07 15.52
N TRP A 40 21.20 21.58 16.66
CA TRP A 40 19.97 21.10 17.27
C TRP A 40 18.75 21.35 16.39
N PHE A 41 18.68 22.52 15.76
CA PHE A 41 17.62 22.79 14.79
C PHE A 41 17.64 21.81 13.64
N THR A 42 18.82 21.48 13.10
CA THR A 42 18.98 20.48 12.03
C THR A 42 18.50 19.09 12.47
N VAL A 43 18.85 18.66 13.69
CA VAL A 43 18.41 17.37 14.24
C VAL A 43 16.88 17.32 14.39
N LEU A 44 16.30 18.37 14.98
CA LEU A 44 14.84 18.46 15.17
C LEU A 44 14.07 18.46 13.85
N PHE A 45 14.56 19.25 12.88
CA PHE A 45 13.92 19.34 11.57
C PHE A 45 14.01 18.03 10.80
N ALA A 46 15.15 17.34 10.85
CA ALA A 46 15.32 16.06 10.19
C ALA A 46 14.41 14.98 10.80
N ASN A 47 14.37 14.87 12.13
CA ASN A 47 13.47 13.94 12.81
C ASN A 47 11.99 14.24 12.53
N PHE A 48 11.62 15.51 12.48
CA PHE A 48 10.26 15.91 12.12
C PHE A 48 9.91 15.50 10.68
N SER A 49 10.83 15.74 9.73
CA SER A 49 10.62 15.38 8.32
C SER A 49 10.50 13.87 8.13
N GLU A 50 11.31 13.09 8.83
CA GLU A 50 11.27 11.62 8.83
C GLU A 50 9.94 11.10 9.41
N ALA A 51 9.52 11.62 10.56
CA ALA A 51 8.24 11.26 11.18
C ALA A 51 7.04 11.60 10.29
N LEU A 52 7.09 12.74 9.58
CA LEU A 52 6.05 13.14 8.64
C LEU A 52 5.99 12.20 7.41
N ALA A 53 7.15 11.81 6.88
CA ALA A 53 7.24 10.88 5.76
C ALA A 53 6.72 9.49 6.14
N GLU A 54 7.12 8.95 7.30
CA GLU A 54 6.60 7.67 7.82
C GLU A 54 5.09 7.71 8.09
N GLY A 55 4.58 8.80 8.66
CA GLY A 55 3.16 8.96 8.97
C GLY A 55 2.29 8.90 7.71
N ARG A 56 2.73 9.54 6.63
CA ARG A 56 2.03 9.50 5.33
C ARG A 56 2.05 8.09 4.72
N GLY A 57 3.18 7.39 4.75
CA GLY A 57 3.31 6.04 4.24
C GLY A 57 2.39 5.05 4.97
N LYS A 58 2.35 5.11 6.32
CA LYS A 58 1.49 4.25 7.15
C LYS A 58 0.00 4.52 6.91
N ALA A 59 -0.42 5.79 6.82
CA ALA A 59 -1.81 6.15 6.56
C ALA A 59 -2.30 5.65 5.19
N GLN A 60 -1.45 5.70 4.17
CA GLN A 60 -1.77 5.24 2.83
C GLN A 60 -1.86 3.71 2.77
N ALA A 61 -0.95 2.99 3.41
CA ALA A 61 -0.99 1.53 3.53
C ALA A 61 -2.23 1.07 4.32
N GLU A 62 -2.60 1.76 5.41
CA GLU A 62 -3.78 1.42 6.20
C GLU A 62 -5.09 1.69 5.46
N SER A 63 -5.19 2.75 4.65
CA SER A 63 -6.38 3.01 3.83
C SER A 63 -6.59 1.94 2.76
N LEU A 64 -5.52 1.49 2.10
CA LEU A 64 -5.55 0.36 1.16
C LEU A 64 -5.96 -0.95 1.84
N ARG A 65 -5.47 -1.18 3.05
CA ARG A 65 -5.79 -2.37 3.84
C ARG A 65 -7.26 -2.39 4.29
N LYS A 66 -7.81 -1.24 4.69
CA LYS A 66 -9.24 -1.10 5.05
C LYS A 66 -10.16 -1.28 3.85
N ALA A 67 -9.82 -0.71 2.69
CA ALA A 67 -10.59 -0.89 1.47
C ALA A 67 -10.72 -2.36 1.05
N ARG A 68 -9.74 -3.20 1.38
CA ARG A 68 -9.74 -4.63 1.08
C ARG A 68 -10.52 -5.49 2.08
N GLN A 69 -10.51 -5.14 3.37
CA GLN A 69 -11.10 -5.99 4.42
C GLN A 69 -12.63 -6.13 4.31
N ASP A 70 -13.31 -5.17 3.68
CA ASP A 70 -14.77 -5.09 3.62
C ASP A 70 -15.35 -5.25 2.21
N THR A 71 -14.54 -5.69 1.22
CA THR A 71 -15.06 -5.88 -0.14
C THR A 71 -15.91 -7.15 -0.19
N PRO A 72 -17.21 -7.04 -0.53
CA PRO A 72 -18.05 -8.21 -0.71
C PRO A 72 -17.60 -9.00 -1.95
N ALA A 73 -17.56 -10.32 -1.81
CA ALA A 73 -17.20 -11.25 -2.88
C ALA A 73 -18.40 -12.14 -3.22
N LYS A 74 -18.74 -12.23 -4.49
CA LYS A 74 -19.80 -13.11 -5.04
C LYS A 74 -19.18 -14.45 -5.38
N ARG A 75 -18.94 -15.30 -4.37
CA ARG A 75 -18.40 -16.64 -4.56
C ARG A 75 -19.41 -17.54 -5.26
N LEU A 76 -18.96 -18.34 -6.22
CA LEU A 76 -19.78 -19.29 -6.94
C LEU A 76 -19.79 -20.66 -6.23
N ARG A 77 -20.98 -21.23 -6.07
CA ARG A 77 -21.16 -22.60 -5.59
C ARG A 77 -21.15 -23.54 -6.80
N GLY A 78 -19.99 -24.06 -7.18
CA GLY A 78 -19.81 -24.97 -8.31
C GLY A 78 -19.21 -24.30 -9.55
N GLN A 79 -19.15 -25.09 -10.64
CA GLN A 79 -18.62 -24.57 -11.92
C GLN A 79 -19.71 -23.79 -12.66
N ALA A 80 -19.37 -22.58 -13.10
CA ALA A 80 -20.20 -21.77 -13.95
C ALA A 80 -19.36 -21.26 -15.13
N ASN A 81 -19.81 -21.57 -16.35
CA ASN A 81 -19.14 -21.13 -17.57
C ASN A 81 -19.85 -19.94 -18.23
N THR A 82 -21.02 -19.56 -17.71
CA THR A 82 -21.81 -18.44 -18.20
C THR A 82 -22.27 -17.57 -17.03
N VAL A 83 -22.50 -16.29 -17.29
CA VAL A 83 -22.92 -15.34 -16.26
C VAL A 83 -24.32 -15.65 -15.70
N GLU A 84 -25.23 -16.22 -16.52
CA GLU A 84 -26.58 -16.59 -16.09
C GLU A 84 -26.51 -17.70 -15.03
N VAL A 85 -25.69 -18.74 -15.26
CA VAL A 85 -25.49 -19.84 -14.31
C VAL A 85 -24.74 -19.33 -13.07
N ALA A 86 -23.80 -18.45 -13.24
CA ALA A 86 -23.08 -17.81 -12.15
C ALA A 86 -24.04 -17.06 -11.21
N ARG A 87 -24.91 -16.19 -11.74
CA ARG A 87 -25.87 -15.38 -10.96
C ARG A 87 -26.84 -16.18 -10.10
N VAL A 88 -27.20 -17.39 -10.52
CA VAL A 88 -28.11 -18.26 -9.75
C VAL A 88 -27.40 -18.95 -8.58
N ASN A 89 -26.07 -19.13 -8.67
CA ASN A 89 -25.28 -19.90 -7.72
C ASN A 89 -24.35 -19.03 -6.86
N ILE A 90 -24.70 -17.78 -6.62
CA ILE A 90 -23.90 -16.84 -5.83
C ILE A 90 -24.12 -17.02 -4.33
N GLU A 91 -23.00 -16.98 -3.59
CA GLU A 91 -22.95 -16.76 -2.16
C GLU A 91 -22.12 -15.51 -1.88
N THR A 92 -22.75 -14.49 -1.27
CA THR A 92 -22.02 -13.27 -0.90
C THR A 92 -21.26 -13.49 0.41
N ILE A 93 -19.95 -13.37 0.35
CA ILE A 93 -19.03 -13.52 1.50
C ILE A 93 -18.06 -12.32 1.57
N SER A 94 -17.29 -12.21 2.64
CA SER A 94 -16.18 -11.26 2.69
C SER A 94 -15.02 -11.76 1.81
N SER A 95 -14.29 -10.84 1.17
CA SER A 95 -13.09 -11.17 0.38
C SER A 95 -12.05 -11.95 1.19
N THR A 96 -12.00 -11.76 2.50
CA THR A 96 -11.11 -12.50 3.42
C THR A 96 -11.45 -13.98 3.57
N GLN A 97 -12.65 -14.40 3.19
CA GLN A 97 -13.12 -15.78 3.24
C GLN A 97 -12.88 -16.55 1.93
N LEU A 98 -12.50 -15.85 0.86
CA LEU A 98 -12.11 -16.49 -0.39
C LEU A 98 -10.85 -17.32 -0.18
N ARG A 99 -10.82 -18.53 -0.75
CA ARG A 99 -9.68 -19.44 -0.74
C ARG A 99 -9.14 -19.62 -2.14
N LYS A 100 -7.90 -20.07 -2.23
CA LYS A 100 -7.32 -20.48 -3.51
C LYS A 100 -8.24 -21.49 -4.22
N ASP A 101 -8.37 -21.34 -5.52
CA ASP A 101 -9.24 -22.09 -6.43
C ASP A 101 -10.75 -21.83 -6.28
N ASP A 102 -11.20 -20.99 -5.33
CA ASP A 102 -12.58 -20.50 -5.34
C ASP A 102 -12.86 -19.70 -6.63
N LEU A 103 -14.09 -19.83 -7.12
CA LEU A 103 -14.59 -19.01 -8.23
C LEU A 103 -15.43 -17.85 -7.68
N TYR A 104 -15.25 -16.66 -8.22
CA TYR A 104 -16.10 -15.53 -7.93
C TYR A 104 -16.53 -14.79 -9.20
N LEU A 105 -17.71 -14.19 -9.15
CA LEU A 105 -18.24 -13.31 -10.18
C LEU A 105 -17.97 -11.85 -9.78
N VAL A 106 -17.55 -11.03 -10.74
CA VAL A 106 -17.49 -9.59 -10.62
C VAL A 106 -18.15 -8.95 -11.83
N GLU A 107 -18.93 -7.89 -11.61
CA GLU A 107 -19.69 -7.18 -12.61
C GLU A 107 -19.24 -5.72 -12.72
N ALA A 108 -19.67 -5.03 -13.77
CA ALA A 108 -19.29 -3.63 -14.03
C ALA A 108 -19.47 -2.73 -12.80
N ASN A 109 -18.49 -1.87 -12.55
CA ASN A 109 -18.36 -0.94 -11.42
C ASN A 109 -18.03 -1.58 -10.06
N GLU A 110 -17.86 -2.89 -9.99
CA GLU A 110 -17.42 -3.58 -8.78
C GLU A 110 -15.90 -3.63 -8.65
N ILE A 111 -15.42 -3.79 -7.42
CA ILE A 111 -14.01 -3.99 -7.10
C ILE A 111 -13.72 -5.50 -7.07
N LEU A 112 -12.64 -5.91 -7.70
CA LEU A 112 -12.18 -7.29 -7.65
C LEU A 112 -11.74 -7.65 -6.21
N PRO A 113 -12.37 -8.68 -5.60
CA PRO A 113 -12.14 -8.99 -4.18
C PRO A 113 -10.81 -9.70 -3.89
N ALA A 114 -10.22 -10.35 -4.89
CA ALA A 114 -8.96 -11.11 -4.74
C ALA A 114 -8.22 -11.21 -6.07
N ASP A 115 -6.92 -11.51 -5.97
CA ASP A 115 -6.10 -11.83 -7.13
C ASP A 115 -6.54 -13.15 -7.75
N GLY A 116 -6.52 -13.23 -9.07
CA GLY A 116 -6.97 -14.44 -9.74
C GLY A 116 -6.67 -14.50 -11.21
N GLU A 117 -7.16 -15.57 -11.81
CA GLU A 117 -7.11 -15.82 -13.24
C GLU A 117 -8.53 -15.89 -13.81
N ILE A 118 -8.77 -15.16 -14.90
CA ILE A 118 -10.07 -15.14 -15.57
C ILE A 118 -10.34 -16.49 -16.21
N VAL A 119 -11.44 -17.11 -15.80
CA VAL A 119 -11.94 -18.38 -16.35
C VAL A 119 -12.92 -18.12 -17.49
N SER A 120 -13.72 -17.05 -17.39
CA SER A 120 -14.72 -16.70 -18.40
C SER A 120 -15.01 -15.20 -18.36
N GLY A 121 -15.31 -14.63 -19.54
CA GLY A 121 -15.63 -13.22 -19.71
C GLY A 121 -14.48 -12.42 -20.33
N ILE A 122 -14.83 -11.17 -20.72
CA ILE A 122 -13.91 -10.14 -21.20
C ILE A 122 -14.41 -8.81 -20.66
N ALA A 123 -13.52 -7.97 -20.14
CA ALA A 123 -13.90 -6.70 -19.56
C ALA A 123 -12.74 -5.69 -19.54
N SER A 124 -13.07 -4.41 -19.42
CA SER A 124 -12.12 -3.35 -19.15
C SER A 124 -11.92 -3.20 -17.64
N VAL A 125 -10.67 -3.16 -17.20
CA VAL A 125 -10.29 -3.05 -15.78
C VAL A 125 -9.49 -1.77 -15.59
N ASP A 126 -9.84 -1.01 -14.56
CA ASP A 126 -9.06 0.12 -14.06
C ASP A 126 -8.07 -0.40 -13.00
N GLU A 127 -6.80 -0.40 -13.36
CA GLU A 127 -5.69 -0.84 -12.51
C GLU A 127 -4.95 0.34 -11.87
N SER A 128 -5.44 1.56 -12.00
CA SER A 128 -4.77 2.79 -11.52
C SER A 128 -4.44 2.77 -10.03
N ALA A 129 -5.29 2.12 -9.22
CA ALA A 129 -5.04 1.96 -7.78
C ALA A 129 -3.79 1.11 -7.45
N VAL A 130 -3.35 0.27 -8.39
CA VAL A 130 -2.24 -0.68 -8.21
C VAL A 130 -1.01 -0.25 -9.01
N THR A 131 -1.19 0.09 -10.29
CA THR A 131 -0.10 0.43 -11.21
C THR A 131 0.21 1.91 -11.27
N GLY A 132 -0.74 2.77 -10.86
CA GLY A 132 -0.68 4.22 -11.03
C GLY A 132 -1.00 4.69 -12.46
N GLU A 133 -1.27 3.77 -13.39
CA GLU A 133 -1.63 4.10 -14.77
C GLU A 133 -3.14 4.30 -14.91
N SER A 134 -3.56 5.45 -15.45
CA SER A 134 -4.98 5.80 -15.56
C SER A 134 -5.68 5.20 -16.79
N ALA A 135 -4.96 4.51 -17.68
CA ALA A 135 -5.53 3.92 -18.87
C ALA A 135 -6.17 2.54 -18.54
N PRO A 136 -7.46 2.31 -18.87
CA PRO A 136 -8.06 1.00 -18.67
C PRO A 136 -7.40 -0.07 -19.51
N VAL A 137 -7.26 -1.28 -18.93
CA VAL A 137 -6.69 -2.46 -19.58
C VAL A 137 -7.79 -3.47 -19.88
N VAL A 138 -7.80 -4.02 -21.09
CA VAL A 138 -8.71 -5.12 -21.43
C VAL A 138 -8.14 -6.43 -20.90
N ARG A 139 -8.94 -7.13 -20.09
CA ARG A 139 -8.65 -8.44 -19.52
C ARG A 139 -9.64 -9.48 -20.05
N GLU A 140 -9.16 -10.68 -20.37
CA GLU A 140 -9.96 -11.74 -21.00
C GLU A 140 -9.51 -13.13 -20.56
N ALA A 141 -10.39 -14.11 -20.70
CA ALA A 141 -10.07 -15.50 -20.39
C ALA A 141 -9.04 -16.06 -21.37
N GLY A 142 -8.00 -16.69 -20.83
CA GLY A 142 -6.91 -17.35 -21.60
C GLY A 142 -5.79 -16.40 -22.02
N GLY A 143 -4.58 -16.95 -22.12
CA GLY A 143 -3.36 -16.25 -22.52
C GLY A 143 -2.83 -15.25 -21.47
N ASP A 144 -1.99 -14.32 -21.93
CA ASP A 144 -1.24 -13.39 -21.08
C ASP A 144 -2.11 -12.31 -20.39
N ARG A 145 -3.39 -12.18 -20.81
CA ARG A 145 -4.31 -11.17 -20.28
C ARG A 145 -5.32 -11.72 -19.26
N SER A 146 -5.16 -12.97 -18.85
CA SER A 146 -6.09 -13.64 -17.92
C SER A 146 -5.86 -13.28 -16.45
N ALA A 147 -4.71 -12.75 -16.08
CA ALA A 147 -4.41 -12.39 -14.70
C ALA A 147 -5.08 -11.07 -14.29
N VAL A 148 -5.67 -11.05 -13.09
CA VAL A 148 -6.28 -9.87 -12.48
C VAL A 148 -5.83 -9.70 -11.04
N THR A 149 -5.78 -8.45 -10.58
CA THR A 149 -5.33 -8.09 -9.22
C THR A 149 -6.49 -7.60 -8.38
N GLY A 150 -6.59 -8.11 -7.16
CA GLY A 150 -7.56 -7.63 -6.17
C GLY A 150 -7.39 -6.16 -5.85
N GLY A 151 -8.51 -5.46 -5.60
CA GLY A 151 -8.52 -4.01 -5.37
C GLY A 151 -8.62 -3.15 -6.64
N THR A 152 -8.50 -3.74 -7.83
CA THR A 152 -8.78 -3.06 -9.10
C THR A 152 -10.29 -2.99 -9.38
N ARG A 153 -10.72 -2.10 -10.27
CA ARG A 153 -12.15 -1.89 -10.56
C ARG A 153 -12.51 -2.39 -11.95
N LEU A 154 -13.56 -3.19 -12.04
CA LEU A 154 -14.16 -3.57 -13.32
C LEU A 154 -14.97 -2.38 -13.88
N LEU A 155 -14.70 -1.96 -15.13
CA LEU A 155 -15.37 -0.84 -15.77
C LEU A 155 -16.52 -1.27 -16.68
N SER A 156 -16.44 -2.45 -17.30
CA SER A 156 -17.45 -2.95 -18.22
C SER A 156 -17.70 -4.44 -18.02
N ASP A 157 -18.85 -4.92 -18.47
CA ASP A 157 -19.19 -6.33 -18.59
C ASP A 157 -19.08 -7.14 -17.27
N TRP A 158 -18.57 -8.35 -17.33
CA TRP A 158 -18.43 -9.25 -16.21
C TRP A 158 -17.24 -10.19 -16.40
N LEU A 159 -16.70 -10.68 -15.26
CA LEU A 159 -15.66 -11.69 -15.24
C LEU A 159 -16.00 -12.78 -14.22
N ILE A 160 -15.73 -14.04 -14.58
CA ILE A 160 -15.62 -15.14 -13.63
C ILE A 160 -14.14 -15.39 -13.42
N VAL A 161 -13.70 -15.29 -12.19
CA VAL A 161 -12.29 -15.36 -11.81
C VAL A 161 -12.06 -16.49 -10.82
N ARG A 162 -10.98 -17.24 -11.03
CA ARG A 162 -10.47 -18.22 -10.08
C ARG A 162 -9.41 -17.57 -9.21
N VAL A 163 -9.55 -17.65 -7.91
CA VAL A 163 -8.60 -17.12 -6.94
C VAL A 163 -7.25 -17.82 -7.07
N SER A 164 -6.17 -17.08 -7.25
CA SER A 164 -4.82 -17.62 -7.45
C SER A 164 -3.98 -17.67 -6.17
N ALA A 165 -4.31 -16.87 -5.16
CA ALA A 165 -3.54 -16.73 -3.93
C ALA A 165 -4.37 -17.01 -2.68
N GLU A 166 -3.75 -17.54 -1.64
CA GLU A 166 -4.37 -17.66 -0.33
C GLU A 166 -4.59 -16.26 0.30
N PRO A 167 -5.57 -16.12 1.22
CA PRO A 167 -5.78 -14.88 1.96
C PRO A 167 -4.50 -14.41 2.65
N GLY A 168 -4.13 -13.15 2.44
CA GLY A 168 -2.89 -12.59 3.00
C GLY A 168 -1.64 -12.84 2.15
N GLN A 169 -1.74 -13.52 1.01
CA GLN A 169 -0.63 -13.76 0.08
C GLN A 169 -0.83 -13.10 -1.30
N GLY A 170 -1.83 -12.24 -1.44
CA GLY A 170 -2.09 -11.52 -2.68
C GLY A 170 -1.00 -10.50 -3.02
N PHE A 171 -1.09 -9.94 -4.22
CA PHE A 171 -0.15 -8.94 -4.73
C PHE A 171 -0.06 -7.72 -3.79
N LEU A 172 -1.21 -7.18 -3.36
CA LEU A 172 -1.25 -6.05 -2.42
C LEU A 172 -0.70 -6.41 -1.03
N ASP A 173 -0.86 -7.66 -0.57
CA ASP A 173 -0.31 -8.10 0.72
C ASP A 173 1.22 -8.15 0.71
N ARG A 174 1.81 -8.42 -0.43
CA ARG A 174 3.27 -8.48 -0.59
C ARG A 174 3.91 -7.11 -0.75
N MET A 175 3.13 -6.08 -1.06
CA MET A 175 3.59 -4.69 -1.21
C MET A 175 3.53 -3.88 0.09
N ILE A 176 2.83 -4.38 1.13
CA ILE A 176 2.68 -3.76 2.45
C ILE A 176 3.64 -4.40 3.46
#